data_622d9ef8d3b9350013fd571969df0849
#
_entry.id   622d9ef8d3b9350013fd571969df0849
#
_cell.length_a   1.000
_cell.length_b   1.000
_cell.length_c   1.000
_cell.angle_alpha   90.00
_cell.angle_beta   90.00
_cell.angle_gamma   90.00
#
_symmetry.space_group_name_H-M   'P 1'
#
loop_
_entity.id
_entity.type
_entity.pdbx_description
1 polymer ?
#
loop_
_entity_poly.entity_id
_entity_poly.type
_entity_poly.pdbx_seq_one_letter_code
_entity_poly.pdbx_strand_id
1 'polypeptide(L)'
;VNKYAKEHDILLIVDEVQTGNGRTGKLYGYMNFDVQPDIVSTAKGLGGGLPIGATMLSEKTQDVFTYGTHGSTFGGNPVCCAGALSILHRIDGPLLQSVQEKSDFIVNELTGAKGVKSVTGLGLMLGVEPERPVKDVINDCMARGVLEVLNKII
;
A
#
# COMPACT_ATOMS: atom_id res chain seq x y z
N VAL A 1 12.98 13.96 3.39
CA VAL A 1 13.45 12.72 4.03
C VAL A 1 14.53 12.06 3.18
N ASN A 2 14.29 11.71 1.89
CA ASN A 2 15.23 11.00 1.02
C ASN A 2 16.60 11.68 0.90
N LYS A 3 16.63 13.01 0.63
CA LYS A 3 17.86 13.79 0.56
C LYS A 3 18.65 13.73 1.86
N TYR A 4 17.98 13.97 2.99
CA TYR A 4 18.59 13.93 4.32
C TYR A 4 19.18 12.56 4.66
N ALA A 5 18.43 11.49 4.37
CA ALA A 5 18.89 10.11 4.59
C ALA A 5 20.18 9.80 3.80
N LYS A 6 20.24 10.21 2.53
CA LYS A 6 21.43 10.04 1.69
C LYS A 6 22.63 10.84 2.19
N GLU A 7 22.43 12.09 2.61
CA GLU A 7 23.50 12.97 3.12
C GLU A 7 24.10 12.49 4.46
N HIS A 8 23.33 11.73 5.24
CA HIS A 8 23.73 11.26 6.58
C HIS A 8 23.96 9.76 6.67
N ASP A 9 24.01 9.07 5.52
CA ASP A 9 24.16 7.60 5.43
C ASP A 9 23.15 6.83 6.29
N ILE A 10 21.89 7.28 6.26
CA ILE A 10 20.77 6.65 6.95
C ILE A 10 20.04 5.78 5.95
N LEU A 11 19.72 4.53 6.33
CA LEU A 11 18.91 3.63 5.53
C LEU A 11 17.45 4.09 5.52
N LEU A 12 16.87 4.17 4.33
CA LEU A 12 15.47 4.46 4.14
C LEU A 12 14.68 3.15 3.96
N ILE A 13 13.85 2.84 4.94
CA ILE A 13 12.98 1.66 4.92
C ILE A 13 11.55 2.13 4.67
N VAL A 14 10.88 1.54 3.68
CA VAL A 14 9.49 1.86 3.33
C VAL A 14 8.61 0.63 3.50
N ASP A 15 7.58 0.77 4.31
CA ASP A 15 6.55 -0.25 4.47
C ASP A 15 5.46 -0.07 3.41
N GLU A 16 5.46 -0.96 2.42
CA GLU A 16 4.50 -1.02 1.31
C GLU A 16 3.46 -2.13 1.49
N VAL A 17 3.33 -2.65 2.70
CA VAL A 17 2.38 -3.73 3.00
C VAL A 17 0.94 -3.34 2.65
N GLN A 18 0.60 -2.07 2.78
CA GLN A 18 -0.74 -1.56 2.46
C GLN A 18 -0.77 -0.68 1.21
N THR A 19 0.27 0.08 0.95
CA THR A 19 0.36 1.04 -0.16
C THR A 19 0.83 0.42 -1.47
N GLY A 20 1.47 -0.75 -1.39
CA GLY A 20 1.99 -1.47 -2.55
C GLY A 20 0.92 -2.23 -3.34
N ASN A 21 1.40 -3.03 -4.28
CA ASN A 21 0.59 -3.90 -5.13
C ASN A 21 -0.50 -3.16 -5.91
N GLY A 22 -0.17 -1.98 -6.45
CA GLY A 22 -1.06 -1.19 -7.30
C GLY A 22 -2.02 -0.27 -6.57
N ARG A 23 -2.11 -0.32 -5.23
CA ARG A 23 -3.12 0.40 -4.43
C ARG A 23 -3.13 1.90 -4.66
N THR A 24 -1.98 2.52 -4.88
CA THR A 24 -1.81 3.97 -5.04
C THR A 24 -1.71 4.43 -6.50
N GLY A 25 -2.02 3.55 -7.47
CA GLY A 25 -1.90 3.83 -8.89
C GLY A 25 -0.49 3.61 -9.47
N LYS A 26 0.44 3.16 -8.64
CA LYS A 26 1.77 2.64 -9.01
C LYS A 26 1.98 1.28 -8.36
N LEU A 27 2.94 0.49 -8.86
CA LEU A 27 3.22 -0.83 -8.29
C LEU A 27 3.51 -0.73 -6.79
N TYR A 28 4.30 0.27 -6.38
CA TYR A 28 4.55 0.63 -4.99
C TYR A 28 4.28 2.12 -4.76
N GLY A 29 3.83 2.47 -3.56
CA GLY A 29 3.45 3.83 -3.19
C GLY A 29 4.60 4.82 -3.29
N TYR A 30 5.83 4.42 -2.92
CA TYR A 30 7.01 5.27 -3.04
C TYR A 30 7.31 5.71 -4.48
N MET A 31 6.83 4.97 -5.49
CA MET A 31 7.01 5.30 -6.91
C MET A 31 6.20 6.53 -7.36
N ASN A 32 5.29 7.04 -6.52
CA ASN A 32 4.61 8.31 -6.76
C ASN A 32 5.47 9.53 -6.40
N PHE A 33 6.62 9.29 -5.77
CA PHE A 33 7.53 10.33 -5.28
C PHE A 33 8.94 10.08 -5.82
N ASP A 34 9.77 11.09 -5.86
CA ASP A 34 11.19 10.94 -6.19
C ASP A 34 11.97 10.38 -4.98
N VAL A 35 11.67 9.11 -4.66
CA VAL A 35 12.24 8.38 -3.53
C VAL A 35 12.73 7.03 -4.00
N GLN A 36 13.93 6.66 -3.59
CA GLN A 36 14.47 5.33 -3.79
C GLN A 36 14.86 4.75 -2.43
N PRO A 37 14.04 3.86 -1.86
CA PRO A 37 14.30 3.24 -0.58
C PRO A 37 15.44 2.20 -0.66
N ASP A 38 16.10 1.99 0.47
CA ASP A 38 17.11 0.94 0.62
C ASP A 38 16.45 -0.43 0.93
N ILE A 39 15.33 -0.40 1.66
CA ILE A 39 14.58 -1.61 2.02
C ILE A 39 13.08 -1.34 1.82
N VAL A 40 12.37 -2.30 1.23
CA VAL A 40 10.91 -2.24 1.06
C VAL A 40 10.28 -3.52 1.56
N SER A 41 9.29 -3.41 2.45
CA SER A 41 8.43 -4.54 2.84
C SER A 41 7.13 -4.54 2.06
N THR A 42 6.67 -5.71 1.61
CA THR A 42 5.39 -5.88 0.92
C THR A 42 4.70 -7.17 1.35
N ALA A 43 3.37 -7.19 1.36
CA ALA A 43 2.54 -8.35 1.73
C ALA A 43 1.09 -8.14 1.25
N LYS A 44 0.10 -8.58 2.03
CA LYS A 44 -1.36 -8.43 1.79
C LYS A 44 -1.76 -8.78 0.35
N GLY A 45 -1.96 -7.76 -0.51
CA GLY A 45 -2.35 -7.92 -1.92
C GLY A 45 -1.36 -8.74 -2.74
N LEU A 46 -0.09 -8.83 -2.32
CA LEU A 46 0.95 -9.58 -3.02
C LEU A 46 0.56 -11.04 -3.31
N GLY A 47 -0.05 -11.72 -2.35
CA GLY A 47 -0.40 -13.14 -2.47
C GLY A 47 -1.77 -13.41 -3.10
N GLY A 48 -2.60 -12.39 -3.37
CA GLY A 48 -3.95 -12.57 -3.89
C GLY A 48 -4.85 -13.43 -2.98
N GLY A 49 -4.67 -13.33 -1.66
CA GLY A 49 -5.35 -14.13 -0.64
C GLY A 49 -4.48 -15.22 -0.02
N LEU A 50 -3.32 -15.53 -0.60
CA LEU A 50 -2.36 -16.47 -0.01
C LEU A 50 -1.43 -15.74 0.99
N PRO A 51 -1.01 -16.40 2.08
CA PRO A 51 -0.18 -15.79 3.11
C PRO A 51 1.28 -15.70 2.64
N ILE A 52 1.68 -14.55 2.14
CA ILE A 52 3.05 -14.26 1.72
C ILE A 52 3.40 -12.80 1.99
N GLY A 53 4.63 -12.56 2.39
CA GLY A 53 5.28 -11.26 2.40
C GLY A 53 6.66 -11.37 1.79
N ALA A 54 7.21 -10.23 1.39
CA ALA A 54 8.55 -10.12 0.86
C ALA A 54 9.24 -8.86 1.38
N THR A 55 10.55 -8.95 1.53
CA THR A 55 11.43 -7.80 1.78
C THR A 55 12.39 -7.68 0.62
N MET A 56 12.38 -6.53 -0.02
CA MET A 56 13.28 -6.18 -1.12
C MET A 56 14.43 -5.35 -0.58
N LEU A 57 15.63 -5.64 -1.02
CA LEU A 57 16.86 -4.98 -0.61
C LEU A 57 17.49 -4.28 -1.80
N SER A 58 18.02 -3.07 -1.59
CA SER A 58 18.84 -2.36 -2.56
C SER A 58 20.27 -2.95 -2.63
N GLU A 59 21.04 -2.55 -3.62
CA GLU A 59 22.47 -2.92 -3.70
C GLU A 59 23.24 -2.56 -2.42
N LYS A 60 22.86 -1.48 -1.75
CA LYS A 60 23.48 -1.04 -0.48
C LYS A 60 23.26 -2.05 0.66
N THR A 61 22.18 -2.80 0.62
CA THR A 61 21.72 -3.67 1.73
C THR A 61 21.65 -5.17 1.37
N GLN A 62 21.87 -5.53 0.11
CA GLN A 62 21.71 -6.91 -0.39
C GLN A 62 22.59 -7.94 0.33
N ASP A 63 23.78 -7.54 0.79
CA ASP A 63 24.76 -8.43 1.41
C ASP A 63 24.66 -8.49 2.95
N VAL A 64 23.64 -7.80 3.54
CA VAL A 64 23.43 -7.78 5.00
C VAL A 64 22.98 -9.16 5.50
N PHE A 65 22.19 -9.90 4.71
CA PHE A 65 21.75 -11.23 5.07
C PHE A 65 22.73 -12.29 4.59
N THR A 66 23.27 -13.01 5.55
CA THR A 66 24.18 -14.14 5.31
C THR A 66 23.54 -15.44 5.74
N TYR A 67 24.25 -16.55 5.53
CA TYR A 67 23.75 -17.87 5.84
C TYR A 67 23.39 -17.99 7.34
N GLY A 68 22.15 -18.39 7.65
CA GLY A 68 21.67 -18.58 9.01
C GLY A 68 21.26 -17.33 9.79
N THR A 69 21.32 -16.14 9.19
CA THR A 69 20.93 -14.88 9.86
C THR A 69 19.45 -14.59 9.84
N HIS A 70 18.69 -15.27 8.99
CA HIS A 70 17.24 -15.17 8.91
C HIS A 70 16.64 -16.51 8.50
N GLY A 71 15.34 -16.68 8.74
CA GLY A 71 14.62 -17.88 8.32
C GLY A 71 13.11 -17.75 8.56
N SER A 72 12.37 -18.57 7.85
CA SER A 72 10.92 -18.71 8.02
C SER A 72 10.52 -20.13 7.63
N THR A 73 9.72 -20.79 8.47
CA THR A 73 9.24 -22.17 8.19
C THR A 73 8.45 -22.25 6.88
N PHE A 74 7.63 -21.25 6.57
CA PHE A 74 6.79 -21.21 5.38
C PHE A 74 7.28 -20.20 4.32
N GLY A 75 8.42 -19.56 4.56
CA GLY A 75 9.01 -18.60 3.62
C GLY A 75 9.38 -19.28 2.31
N GLY A 76 9.11 -18.62 1.19
CA GLY A 76 9.38 -19.17 -0.14
C GLY A 76 8.47 -20.34 -0.53
N ASN A 77 7.32 -20.52 0.13
CA ASN A 77 6.37 -21.56 -0.24
C ASN A 77 5.98 -21.45 -1.71
N PRO A 78 6.17 -22.52 -2.52
CA PRO A 78 6.01 -22.43 -3.98
C PRO A 78 4.57 -22.08 -4.42
N VAL A 79 3.56 -22.51 -3.68
CA VAL A 79 2.16 -22.17 -3.98
C VAL A 79 1.91 -20.68 -3.77
N CYS A 80 2.38 -20.13 -2.64
CA CYS A 80 2.26 -18.70 -2.37
C CYS A 80 3.08 -17.86 -3.34
N CYS A 81 4.27 -18.30 -3.72
CA CYS A 81 5.10 -17.63 -4.72
C CYS A 81 4.44 -17.63 -6.11
N ALA A 82 3.84 -18.75 -6.53
CA ALA A 82 3.08 -18.81 -7.79
C ALA A 82 1.87 -17.87 -7.77
N GLY A 83 1.16 -17.79 -6.63
CA GLY A 83 0.10 -16.81 -6.43
C GLY A 83 0.58 -15.38 -6.55
N ALA A 84 1.69 -15.05 -5.88
CA ALA A 84 2.30 -13.72 -5.95
C ALA A 84 2.72 -13.34 -7.39
N LEU A 85 3.35 -14.25 -8.12
CA LEU A 85 3.69 -14.04 -9.53
C LEU A 85 2.46 -13.80 -10.38
N SER A 86 1.39 -14.56 -10.18
CA SER A 86 0.11 -14.36 -10.89
C SER A 86 -0.48 -12.97 -10.63
N ILE A 87 -0.39 -12.48 -9.40
CA ILE A 87 -0.85 -11.12 -9.04
C ILE A 87 0.04 -10.06 -9.69
N LEU A 88 1.36 -10.18 -9.55
CA LEU A 88 2.30 -9.20 -10.09
C LEU A 88 2.18 -9.04 -11.62
N HIS A 89 1.96 -10.14 -12.36
CA HIS A 89 1.74 -10.10 -13.79
C HIS A 89 0.43 -9.40 -14.20
N ARG A 90 -0.53 -9.27 -13.30
CA ARG A 90 -1.80 -8.58 -13.54
C ARG A 90 -1.77 -7.10 -13.16
N ILE A 91 -0.74 -6.66 -12.43
CA ILE A 91 -0.57 -5.24 -12.09
C ILE A 91 0.12 -4.56 -13.27
N ASP A 92 -0.63 -4.36 -14.32
CA ASP A 92 -0.21 -3.75 -15.59
C ASP A 92 -0.66 -2.29 -15.73
N GLY A 93 -0.30 -1.66 -16.83
CA GLY A 93 -0.66 -0.27 -17.11
C GLY A 93 -2.17 -0.04 -17.09
N PRO A 94 -3.00 -0.82 -17.78
CA PRO A 94 -4.46 -0.71 -17.73
C PRO A 94 -5.06 -0.82 -16.33
N LEU A 95 -4.58 -1.75 -15.50
CA LEU A 95 -5.04 -1.86 -14.12
C LEU A 95 -4.67 -0.62 -13.30
N LEU A 96 -3.42 -0.17 -13.39
CA LEU A 96 -2.95 1.02 -12.66
C LEU A 96 -3.70 2.28 -13.10
N GLN A 97 -4.00 2.42 -14.38
CA GLN A 97 -4.84 3.51 -14.88
C GLN A 97 -6.27 3.43 -14.33
N SER A 98 -6.87 2.25 -14.31
CA SER A 98 -8.21 2.04 -13.72
C SER A 98 -8.26 2.38 -12.23
N VAL A 99 -7.16 2.17 -11.48
CA VAL A 99 -7.04 2.62 -10.09
C VAL A 99 -7.12 4.15 -10.01
N GLN A 100 -6.41 4.86 -10.90
CA GLN A 100 -6.43 6.33 -10.92
C GLN A 100 -7.82 6.87 -11.29
N GLU A 101 -8.44 6.34 -12.34
CA GLU A 101 -9.79 6.74 -12.78
C GLU A 101 -10.83 6.56 -11.66
N LYS A 102 -10.77 5.44 -10.93
CA LYS A 102 -11.65 5.20 -9.79
C LYS A 102 -11.35 6.15 -8.62
N SER A 103 -10.07 6.43 -8.38
CA SER A 103 -9.65 7.40 -7.38
C SER A 103 -10.23 8.78 -7.68
N ASP A 104 -10.05 9.26 -8.91
CA ASP A 104 -10.54 10.57 -9.34
C ASP A 104 -12.06 10.66 -9.21
N PHE A 105 -12.77 9.60 -9.62
CA PHE A 105 -14.23 9.52 -9.45
C PHE A 105 -14.63 9.65 -7.98
N ILE A 106 -14.04 8.85 -7.07
CA ILE A 106 -14.38 8.86 -5.65
C ILE A 106 -14.05 10.22 -5.01
N VAL A 107 -12.89 10.77 -5.31
CA VAL A 107 -12.45 12.07 -4.77
C VAL A 107 -13.39 13.18 -5.25
N ASN A 108 -13.75 13.20 -6.53
CA ASN A 108 -14.67 14.20 -7.08
C ASN A 108 -16.07 14.12 -6.47
N GLU A 109 -16.62 12.91 -6.29
CA GLU A 109 -17.93 12.71 -5.69
C GLU A 109 -17.99 13.09 -4.20
N LEU A 110 -16.89 12.84 -3.47
CA LEU A 110 -16.86 13.08 -2.02
C LEU A 110 -16.37 14.49 -1.66
N THR A 111 -15.56 15.14 -2.50
CA THR A 111 -15.07 16.50 -2.20
C THR A 111 -16.22 17.50 -2.25
N GLY A 112 -16.47 18.14 -1.13
CA GLY A 112 -17.59 19.08 -0.97
C GLY A 112 -18.96 18.42 -0.78
N ALA A 113 -19.03 17.10 -0.72
CA ALA A 113 -20.29 16.40 -0.39
C ALA A 113 -20.73 16.72 1.03
N LYS A 114 -22.04 16.80 1.23
CA LYS A 114 -22.62 17.10 2.55
C LYS A 114 -22.17 16.06 3.59
N GLY A 115 -21.59 16.53 4.68
CA GLY A 115 -21.12 15.69 5.77
C GLY A 115 -19.67 15.23 5.63
N VAL A 116 -18.96 15.67 4.59
CA VAL A 116 -17.52 15.41 4.35
C VAL A 116 -16.74 16.71 4.57
N LYS A 117 -15.76 16.67 5.46
CA LYS A 117 -14.83 17.78 5.71
C LYS A 117 -13.66 17.79 4.74
N SER A 118 -13.05 16.63 4.53
CA SER A 118 -11.90 16.49 3.67
C SER A 118 -11.78 15.08 3.12
N VAL A 119 -11.13 14.96 1.95
CA VAL A 119 -10.70 13.70 1.34
C VAL A 119 -9.21 13.80 1.09
N THR A 120 -8.46 12.79 1.51
CA THR A 120 -7.00 12.72 1.37
C THR A 120 -6.58 11.35 0.90
N GLY A 121 -5.38 11.22 0.34
CA GLY A 121 -4.80 9.94 -0.05
C GLY A 121 -4.35 9.90 -1.49
N LEU A 122 -4.00 8.69 -1.97
CA LEU A 122 -3.54 8.42 -3.33
C LEU A 122 -4.14 7.12 -3.85
N GLY A 123 -4.56 7.11 -5.09
CA GLY A 123 -5.18 5.95 -5.72
C GLY A 123 -6.42 5.50 -4.92
N LEU A 124 -6.51 4.21 -4.63
CA LEU A 124 -7.59 3.65 -3.83
C LEU A 124 -7.22 3.47 -2.33
N MET A 125 -6.28 4.27 -1.86
CA MET A 125 -5.99 4.43 -0.43
C MET A 125 -6.41 5.83 0.00
N LEU A 126 -7.70 6.00 0.23
CA LEU A 126 -8.34 7.27 0.51
C LEU A 126 -8.79 7.34 1.96
N GLY A 127 -8.59 8.50 2.57
CA GLY A 127 -9.13 8.85 3.88
C GLY A 127 -10.20 9.92 3.73
N VAL A 128 -11.34 9.70 4.36
CA VAL A 128 -12.46 10.64 4.40
C VAL A 128 -12.65 11.13 5.82
N GLU A 129 -12.57 12.43 6.04
CA GLU A 129 -12.89 13.05 7.32
C GLU A 129 -14.36 13.50 7.32
N PRO A 130 -15.23 12.88 8.13
CA PRO A 130 -16.63 13.27 8.21
C PRO A 130 -16.85 14.42 9.19
N GLU A 131 -17.98 15.14 9.04
CA GLU A 131 -18.44 16.20 9.98
C GLU A 131 -18.98 15.64 11.28
N ARG A 132 -19.42 14.38 11.30
CA ARG A 132 -19.98 13.68 12.46
C ARG A 132 -19.06 12.58 12.96
N PRO A 133 -19.31 11.98 14.14
CA PRO A 133 -18.46 10.92 14.68
C PRO A 133 -18.27 9.77 13.69
N VAL A 134 -17.01 9.38 13.45
CA VAL A 134 -16.64 8.36 12.43
C VAL A 134 -17.36 7.03 12.69
N LYS A 135 -17.54 6.64 13.96
CA LYS A 135 -18.23 5.40 14.34
C LYS A 135 -19.66 5.35 13.79
N ASP A 136 -20.39 6.49 13.82
CA ASP A 136 -21.75 6.55 13.33
C ASP A 136 -21.80 6.44 11.80
N VAL A 137 -20.81 7.04 11.12
CA VAL A 137 -20.67 6.90 9.66
C VAL A 137 -20.41 5.46 9.26
N ILE A 138 -19.48 4.79 9.96
CA ILE A 138 -19.15 3.38 9.71
C ILE A 138 -20.39 2.48 9.90
N ASN A 139 -21.14 2.68 10.98
CA ASN A 139 -22.35 1.91 11.23
C ASN A 139 -23.40 2.09 10.12
N ASP A 140 -23.59 3.33 9.65
CA ASP A 140 -24.50 3.63 8.55
C ASP A 140 -24.02 3.03 7.20
N CYS A 141 -22.71 3.06 6.93
CA CYS A 141 -22.12 2.44 5.77
C CYS A 141 -22.32 0.92 5.81
N MET A 142 -22.02 0.28 6.95
CA MET A 142 -22.22 -1.17 7.15
C MET A 142 -23.69 -1.57 6.95
N ALA A 143 -24.64 -0.80 7.48
CA ALA A 143 -26.06 -1.04 7.29
C ALA A 143 -26.51 -0.98 5.82
N ARG A 144 -25.72 -0.32 4.97
CA ARG A 144 -25.93 -0.20 3.51
C ARG A 144 -25.03 -1.12 2.68
N GLY A 145 -24.32 -2.04 3.32
CA GLY A 145 -23.44 -3.02 2.65
C GLY A 145 -22.06 -2.49 2.27
N VAL A 146 -21.66 -1.33 2.76
CA VAL A 146 -20.32 -0.74 2.55
C VAL A 146 -19.47 -0.98 3.79
N LEU A 147 -18.31 -1.63 3.60
CA LEU A 147 -17.34 -1.90 4.68
C LEU A 147 -16.26 -0.83 4.68
N GLU A 148 -16.16 -0.13 5.79
CA GLU A 148 -15.17 0.89 6.05
C GLU A 148 -14.25 0.50 7.21
N VAL A 149 -13.02 1.00 7.21
CA VAL A 149 -12.06 0.75 8.28
C VAL A 149 -11.81 2.03 9.07
N LEU A 150 -11.98 1.94 10.39
CA LEU A 150 -11.59 3.02 11.28
C LEU A 150 -10.05 3.09 11.34
N ASN A 151 -9.46 4.02 10.60
CA ASN A 151 -8.05 4.36 10.77
C ASN A 151 -7.93 5.64 11.61
N LYS A 152 -7.30 5.53 12.78
CA LYS A 152 -6.63 6.69 13.36
C LYS A 152 -5.33 6.89 12.57
N ILE A 153 -5.31 7.90 11.71
CA ILE A 153 -4.02 8.45 11.27
C ILE A 153 -3.46 9.15 12.51
N ILE A 154 -2.39 8.62 13.05
CA ILE A 154 -1.58 9.25 14.10
C ILE A 154 -0.65 10.23 13.41
#